data_31d1f75ad581bfcbcb629fa6233b02e5
#
_entry.id   31d1f75ad581bfcbcb629fa6233b02e5
#
_cell.length_a   1.000
_cell.length_b   1.000
_cell.length_c   1.000
_cell.angle_alpha   90.00
_cell.angle_beta   90.00
_cell.angle_gamma   90.00
#
_symmetry.space_group_name_H-M   'P 1'
#
loop_
_entity.id
_entity.type
_entity.pdbx_description
1 polymer ?
#
loop_
_entity_poly.entity_id
_entity_poly.type
_entity_poly.pdbx_seq_one_letter_code
_entity_poly.pdbx_strand_id
1 'polypeptide(L)'
;MSKKEGKGLKSFNKGFQVPDTYIIIFLVVVVAALLTFLVPKGFYETQDISYMINGVEKTRTVIKDGSFQYLTDDAGNVVTEGVALFSGDGGTGFFNYMYNGIVNSSAIEIIAFLMVVGGAFGIMIRTGAIESGLIGLIRKAKGAEKLLIPILFVLFSLGGAVFGMGEEALPFTMILCPLFVAVGYDSVIAVLVTYVATQIGFGSSWMNPFSVGIAQGIAGIDVFSGAGFHMVMWVVFTALGCGMTMFYASKIKKTPTISIAYKTDAYFREQNEKTGIDEGHSFGLGHILVLLTLAATVVWVIWGVMTQGYYMPEIATQFFIMGIVSGVIGVIFKLNDMKLNDIATSFKDGAKDLIGAALVVAMAQGIMQVLGGSDPTTPTVINTIMYNISNALSGVSGAVAAVLMYLFQSVFNFFVVSGTGQAAITMPIMAPLSDLLGVSRQTAVVAFQLGDAFTNLIVPTSGCLIGSLAIAKIEWSNWIKFMWKFLGVLMIGAIITILIAVGIGF
;
A
#
# COMPACT_ATOMS: atom_id res chain seq x y z
N MET A 1 3.06 -16.10 65.05
CA MET A 1 4.20 -16.17 64.08
C MET A 1 3.80 -15.52 62.79
N SER A 2 4.29 -14.33 62.57
CA SER A 2 3.92 -13.40 61.50
C SER A 2 4.59 -13.81 60.19
N LYS A 3 3.80 -13.97 59.10
CA LYS A 3 4.30 -14.06 57.71
C LYS A 3 4.59 -12.65 57.23
N LYS A 4 5.86 -12.34 56.95
CA LYS A 4 6.29 -11.16 56.21
C LYS A 4 5.94 -11.33 54.74
N GLU A 5 5.00 -10.56 54.28
CA GLU A 5 4.76 -10.36 52.83
C GLU A 5 5.93 -9.58 52.21
N GLY A 6 6.62 -10.22 51.27
CA GLY A 6 7.64 -9.60 50.48
C GLY A 6 7.02 -8.55 49.52
N LYS A 7 7.35 -7.28 49.70
CA LYS A 7 7.09 -6.21 48.78
C LYS A 7 7.85 -6.50 47.44
N GLY A 8 7.14 -7.04 46.45
CA GLY A 8 7.66 -7.15 45.12
C GLY A 8 7.96 -5.78 44.55
N LEU A 9 9.18 -5.59 44.09
CA LEU A 9 9.65 -4.43 43.34
C LEU A 9 8.71 -4.20 42.14
N LYS A 10 7.97 -3.09 42.14
CA LYS A 10 7.25 -2.60 40.98
C LYS A 10 8.29 -2.28 39.90
N SER A 11 8.37 -3.11 38.90
CA SER A 11 9.13 -2.88 37.66
C SER A 11 8.59 -1.60 37.00
N PHE A 12 9.35 -0.51 37.11
CA PHE A 12 9.17 0.71 36.31
C PHE A 12 9.74 0.49 34.91
N ASN A 13 9.15 -0.43 34.15
CA ASN A 13 9.38 -0.51 32.72
C ASN A 13 8.06 -0.19 32.02
N LYS A 14 7.59 1.07 32.15
CA LYS A 14 6.67 1.64 31.15
C LYS A 14 7.53 1.95 29.92
N GLY A 15 7.82 0.95 29.10
CA GLY A 15 8.29 1.17 27.74
C GLY A 15 7.33 2.12 27.04
N PHE A 16 7.85 3.07 26.30
CA PHE A 16 7.07 3.98 25.47
C PHE A 16 6.10 3.15 24.61
N GLN A 17 4.81 3.23 24.90
CA GLN A 17 3.77 2.58 24.10
C GLN A 17 3.52 3.51 22.90
N VAL A 18 3.77 3.00 21.70
CA VAL A 18 3.44 3.72 20.47
C VAL A 18 1.93 3.92 20.44
N PRO A 19 1.43 5.15 20.19
CA PRO A 19 0.01 5.41 20.09
C PRO A 19 -0.66 4.57 18.99
N ASP A 20 -1.98 4.42 19.10
CA ASP A 20 -2.79 3.81 18.03
C ASP A 20 -2.63 4.57 16.72
N THR A 21 -2.78 3.86 15.59
CA THR A 21 -2.64 4.40 14.23
C THR A 21 -3.53 5.62 14.00
N TYR A 22 -4.76 5.62 14.51
CA TYR A 22 -5.69 6.77 14.40
C TYR A 22 -5.16 8.01 15.09
N ILE A 23 -4.54 7.85 16.26
CA ILE A 23 -3.94 8.95 17.02
C ILE A 23 -2.75 9.52 16.25
N ILE A 24 -1.91 8.63 15.68
CA ILE A 24 -0.75 9.06 14.89
C ILE A 24 -1.18 9.88 13.69
N ILE A 25 -2.16 9.40 12.91
CA ILE A 25 -2.65 10.11 11.73
C ILE A 25 -3.31 11.43 12.16
N PHE A 26 -4.07 11.45 13.25
CA PHE A 26 -4.64 12.69 13.77
C PHE A 26 -3.54 13.72 14.13
N LEU A 27 -2.45 13.29 14.77
CA LEU A 27 -1.31 14.17 15.05
C LEU A 27 -0.67 14.71 13.76
N VAL A 28 -0.63 13.91 12.70
CA VAL A 28 -0.16 14.37 11.37
C VAL A 28 -1.10 15.42 10.80
N VAL A 29 -2.42 15.23 10.93
CA VAL A 29 -3.41 16.26 10.54
C VAL A 29 -3.20 17.57 11.31
N VAL A 30 -2.89 17.49 12.62
CA VAL A 30 -2.53 18.67 13.42
C VAL A 30 -1.28 19.35 12.89
N VAL A 31 -0.22 18.60 12.56
CA VAL A 31 1.00 19.16 11.96
C VAL A 31 0.70 19.79 10.61
N ALA A 32 -0.08 19.13 9.75
CA ALA A 32 -0.52 19.69 8.47
C ALA A 32 -1.28 21.01 8.65
N ALA A 33 -2.19 21.07 9.62
CA ALA A 33 -2.91 22.30 9.95
C ALA A 33 -1.98 23.42 10.43
N LEU A 34 -1.00 23.10 11.29
CA LEU A 34 -0.01 24.08 11.73
C LEU A 34 0.84 24.62 10.57
N LEU A 35 1.20 23.77 9.61
CA LEU A 35 1.94 24.18 8.41
C LEU A 35 1.17 25.22 7.60
N THR A 36 -0.16 25.20 7.57
CA THR A 36 -0.96 26.21 6.86
C THR A 36 -0.83 27.61 7.44
N PHE A 37 -0.46 27.73 8.71
CA PHE A 37 -0.19 29.03 9.37
C PHE A 37 1.25 29.52 9.17
N LEU A 38 2.17 28.65 8.76
CA LEU A 38 3.59 28.95 8.64
C LEU A 38 4.05 29.09 7.19
N VAL A 39 3.42 28.32 6.29
CA VAL A 39 3.81 28.23 4.88
C VAL A 39 2.75 28.95 4.03
N PRO A 40 3.11 29.98 3.27
CA PRO A 40 2.18 30.66 2.38
C PRO A 40 1.71 29.72 1.27
N LYS A 41 0.51 29.94 0.78
CA LYS A 41 -0.04 29.21 -0.36
C LYS A 41 0.60 29.68 -1.66
N GLY A 42 0.82 28.74 -2.58
CA GLY A 42 1.32 29.02 -3.92
C GLY A 42 0.67 28.12 -4.95
N PHE A 43 0.78 28.49 -6.20
CA PHE A 43 0.20 27.76 -7.34
C PHE A 43 1.12 27.83 -8.56
N TYR A 44 0.85 26.98 -9.54
CA TYR A 44 1.54 26.91 -10.81
C TYR A 44 0.57 27.14 -11.97
N GLU A 45 1.09 27.59 -13.09
CA GLU A 45 0.40 27.47 -14.37
C GLU A 45 0.61 26.05 -14.92
N THR A 46 -0.32 25.60 -15.74
CA THR A 46 -0.23 24.30 -16.42
C THR A 46 -0.13 24.48 -17.92
N GLN A 47 0.41 23.48 -18.59
CA GLN A 47 0.48 23.38 -20.05
C GLN A 47 0.20 21.96 -20.50
N ASP A 48 -0.35 21.80 -21.68
CA ASP A 48 -0.58 20.49 -22.28
C ASP A 48 0.68 20.04 -23.05
N ILE A 49 1.12 18.81 -22.79
CA ILE A 49 2.19 18.16 -23.50
C ILE A 49 1.66 16.89 -24.18
N SER A 50 2.11 16.65 -25.41
CA SER A 50 1.83 15.38 -26.11
C SER A 50 2.94 14.38 -25.83
N TYR A 51 2.57 13.12 -25.64
CA TYR A 51 3.49 12.01 -25.45
C TYR A 51 2.95 10.73 -26.12
N MET A 52 3.85 9.80 -26.48
CA MET A 52 3.48 8.57 -27.19
C MET A 52 3.36 7.40 -26.21
N ILE A 53 2.25 6.66 -26.29
CA ILE A 53 2.12 5.35 -25.63
C ILE A 53 1.72 4.31 -26.69
N ASN A 54 2.53 3.29 -26.88
CA ASN A 54 2.26 2.21 -27.84
C ASN A 54 1.92 2.70 -29.25
N GLY A 55 2.58 3.78 -29.70
CA GLY A 55 2.35 4.37 -31.00
C GLY A 55 1.10 5.25 -31.09
N VAL A 56 0.39 5.51 -29.99
CA VAL A 56 -0.76 6.42 -29.92
C VAL A 56 -0.34 7.71 -29.22
N GLU A 57 -0.54 8.85 -29.88
CA GLU A 57 -0.33 10.16 -29.27
C GLU A 57 -1.41 10.43 -28.22
N LYS A 58 -0.99 10.78 -27.01
CA LYS A 58 -1.86 11.22 -25.93
C LYS A 58 -1.43 12.59 -25.45
N THR A 59 -2.38 13.41 -25.07
CA THR A 59 -2.14 14.73 -24.46
C THR A 59 -2.32 14.66 -22.97
N ARG A 60 -1.50 15.42 -22.26
CA ARG A 60 -1.54 15.50 -20.81
C ARG A 60 -1.21 16.90 -20.33
N THR A 61 -1.96 17.37 -19.36
CA THR A 61 -1.70 18.62 -18.66
C THR A 61 -0.60 18.41 -17.60
N VAL A 62 0.44 19.22 -17.63
CA VAL A 62 1.56 19.23 -16.69
C VAL A 62 1.81 20.64 -16.17
N ILE A 63 2.50 20.77 -15.04
CA ILE A 63 2.97 22.04 -14.52
C ILE A 63 3.94 22.66 -15.52
N LYS A 64 3.74 23.98 -15.81
CA LYS A 64 4.66 24.77 -16.62
C LYS A 64 5.87 25.15 -15.78
N ASP A 65 7.06 24.85 -16.29
CA ASP A 65 8.31 25.15 -15.59
C ASP A 65 8.45 26.65 -15.34
N GLY A 66 8.99 27.00 -14.13
CA GLY A 66 9.20 28.39 -13.72
C GLY A 66 7.94 29.22 -13.46
N SER A 67 6.75 28.61 -13.50
CA SER A 67 5.46 29.32 -13.36
C SER A 67 4.98 29.50 -11.92
N PHE A 68 5.74 29.10 -10.91
CA PHE A 68 5.34 29.19 -9.51
C PHE A 68 5.05 30.65 -9.10
N GLN A 69 3.91 30.85 -8.45
CA GLN A 69 3.50 32.12 -7.89
C GLN A 69 2.95 31.93 -6.48
N TYR A 70 3.30 32.88 -5.58
CA TYR A 70 2.64 32.94 -4.27
C TYR A 70 1.26 33.57 -4.40
N LEU A 71 0.33 33.14 -3.53
CA LEU A 71 -0.93 33.86 -3.34
C LEU A 71 -0.62 35.20 -2.69
N THR A 72 -1.09 36.30 -3.32
CA THR A 72 -0.91 37.68 -2.84
C THR A 72 -2.25 38.34 -2.58
N ASP A 73 -2.27 39.29 -1.63
CA ASP A 73 -3.39 40.19 -1.41
C ASP A 73 -3.46 41.31 -2.49
N ASP A 74 -4.48 42.15 -2.42
CA ASP A 74 -4.65 43.27 -3.35
C ASP A 74 -3.51 44.30 -3.28
N ALA A 75 -2.72 44.33 -2.22
CA ALA A 75 -1.54 45.18 -2.05
C ALA A 75 -0.25 44.48 -2.53
N GLY A 76 -0.29 43.22 -3.01
CA GLY A 76 0.85 42.47 -3.49
C GLY A 76 1.65 41.74 -2.38
N ASN A 77 1.18 41.71 -1.14
CA ASN A 77 1.87 40.98 -0.08
C ASN A 77 1.51 39.49 -0.13
N VAL A 78 2.51 38.66 0.14
CA VAL A 78 2.30 37.19 0.22
C VAL A 78 1.37 36.86 1.38
N VAL A 79 0.30 36.12 1.08
CA VAL A 79 -0.74 35.76 2.05
C VAL A 79 -0.45 34.38 2.64
N THR A 80 -0.49 34.31 3.97
CA THR A 80 -0.50 33.07 4.71
C THR A 80 -1.86 32.89 5.38
N GLU A 81 -2.67 31.98 4.86
CA GLU A 81 -3.98 31.69 5.41
C GLU A 81 -3.97 30.33 6.08
N GLY A 82 -4.09 30.33 7.41
CA GLY A 82 -4.27 29.09 8.17
C GLY A 82 -5.61 28.44 7.88
N VAL A 83 -5.64 27.12 7.94
CA VAL A 83 -6.90 26.36 7.82
C VAL A 83 -7.85 26.76 8.96
N ALA A 84 -9.12 27.02 8.63
CA ALA A 84 -10.14 27.28 9.63
C ALA A 84 -10.34 26.05 10.52
N LEU A 85 -10.70 26.22 11.80
CA LEU A 85 -11.04 25.09 12.66
C LEU A 85 -12.25 24.34 12.15
N PHE A 86 -13.24 25.06 11.63
CA PHE A 86 -14.46 24.48 11.06
C PHE A 86 -14.93 25.36 9.89
N SER A 87 -15.37 24.72 8.81
CA SER A 87 -16.04 25.36 7.68
C SER A 87 -17.51 24.90 7.63
N GLY A 88 -18.44 25.86 7.60
CA GLY A 88 -19.89 25.57 7.66
C GLY A 88 -20.54 25.26 6.31
N ASP A 89 -19.84 25.55 5.20
CA ASP A 89 -20.34 25.46 3.81
C ASP A 89 -19.74 24.26 3.04
N GLY A 90 -19.29 23.24 3.75
CA GLY A 90 -18.62 22.06 3.15
C GLY A 90 -17.19 22.31 2.72
N GLY A 91 -16.61 23.48 3.05
CA GLY A 91 -15.22 23.81 2.77
C GLY A 91 -14.21 23.05 3.62
N THR A 92 -12.93 23.34 3.42
CA THR A 92 -11.80 22.69 4.10
C THR A 92 -11.57 23.33 5.47
N GLY A 93 -12.03 22.66 6.54
CA GLY A 93 -11.69 23.03 7.91
C GLY A 93 -10.91 21.93 8.59
N PHE A 94 -10.17 22.26 9.66
CA PHE A 94 -9.41 21.25 10.42
C PHE A 94 -10.30 20.09 10.88
N PHE A 95 -11.46 20.37 11.49
CA PHE A 95 -12.39 19.32 11.93
C PHE A 95 -13.22 18.69 10.79
N ASN A 96 -13.23 19.31 9.61
CA ASN A 96 -13.89 18.75 8.44
C ASN A 96 -13.08 17.61 7.79
N TYR A 97 -11.79 17.45 8.16
CA TYR A 97 -10.83 16.55 7.50
C TYR A 97 -11.35 15.12 7.36
N MET A 98 -12.03 14.61 8.39
CA MET A 98 -12.51 13.22 8.37
C MET A 98 -13.62 13.03 7.34
N TYR A 99 -14.62 13.93 7.33
CA TYR A 99 -15.70 13.87 6.35
C TYR A 99 -15.18 14.12 4.94
N ASN A 100 -14.39 15.17 4.75
CA ASN A 100 -13.82 15.51 3.46
C ASN A 100 -12.89 14.41 2.93
N GLY A 101 -12.16 13.73 3.83
CA GLY A 101 -11.36 12.57 3.48
C GLY A 101 -12.20 11.39 3.00
N ILE A 102 -13.36 11.11 3.61
CA ILE A 102 -14.27 10.05 3.16
C ILE A 102 -14.86 10.34 1.78
N VAL A 103 -15.33 11.57 1.54
CA VAL A 103 -16.00 11.93 0.27
C VAL A 103 -15.03 12.28 -0.85
N ASN A 104 -13.71 12.32 -0.57
CA ASN A 104 -12.69 12.47 -1.62
C ASN A 104 -12.80 11.34 -2.64
N SER A 105 -12.75 11.65 -3.93
CA SER A 105 -12.95 10.70 -5.01
C SER A 105 -12.04 9.47 -4.92
N SER A 106 -10.75 9.69 -4.64
CA SER A 106 -9.78 8.60 -4.52
C SER A 106 -10.00 7.77 -3.25
N ALA A 107 -10.39 8.40 -2.13
CA ALA A 107 -10.65 7.69 -0.89
C ALA A 107 -11.91 6.83 -0.98
N ILE A 108 -13.00 7.36 -1.55
CA ILE A 108 -14.28 6.64 -1.63
C ILE A 108 -14.15 5.36 -2.48
N GLU A 109 -13.33 5.38 -3.53
CA GLU A 109 -13.06 4.19 -4.35
C GLU A 109 -12.37 3.10 -3.53
N ILE A 110 -11.32 3.45 -2.76
CA ILE A 110 -10.61 2.50 -1.90
C ILE A 110 -11.52 1.99 -0.78
N ILE A 111 -12.29 2.86 -0.15
CA ILE A 111 -13.25 2.49 0.91
C ILE A 111 -14.29 1.51 0.36
N ALA A 112 -14.87 1.82 -0.79
CA ALA A 112 -15.85 0.95 -1.45
C ALA A 112 -15.22 -0.40 -1.82
N PHE A 113 -14.01 -0.39 -2.38
CA PHE A 113 -13.24 -1.60 -2.69
C PHE A 113 -13.05 -2.48 -1.45
N LEU A 114 -12.55 -1.92 -0.35
CA LEU A 114 -12.34 -2.66 0.91
C LEU A 114 -13.63 -3.30 1.43
N MET A 115 -14.74 -2.54 1.43
CA MET A 115 -16.03 -3.02 1.93
C MET A 115 -16.59 -4.14 1.07
N VAL A 116 -16.57 -4.00 -0.25
CA VAL A 116 -17.13 -4.98 -1.19
C VAL A 116 -16.30 -6.26 -1.21
N VAL A 117 -14.97 -6.11 -1.31
CA VAL A 117 -14.06 -7.26 -1.34
C VAL A 117 -14.02 -7.99 -0.01
N GLY A 118 -13.94 -7.26 1.11
CA GLY A 118 -14.02 -7.87 2.45
C GLY A 118 -15.31 -8.68 2.63
N GLY A 119 -16.44 -8.12 2.21
CA GLY A 119 -17.73 -8.80 2.23
C GLY A 119 -17.78 -10.05 1.35
N ALA A 120 -17.26 -9.98 0.12
CA ALA A 120 -17.20 -11.10 -0.81
C ALA A 120 -16.37 -12.27 -0.25
N PHE A 121 -15.20 -11.95 0.34
CA PHE A 121 -14.35 -12.95 1.00
C PHE A 121 -14.99 -13.49 2.28
N GLY A 122 -15.73 -12.69 3.03
CA GLY A 122 -16.51 -13.15 4.18
C GLY A 122 -17.49 -14.26 3.79
N ILE A 123 -18.20 -14.11 2.66
CA ILE A 123 -19.07 -15.16 2.12
C ILE A 123 -18.27 -16.42 1.77
N MET A 124 -17.16 -16.26 1.05
CA MET A 124 -16.34 -17.39 0.61
C MET A 124 -15.73 -18.14 1.81
N ILE A 125 -15.20 -17.43 2.81
CA ILE A 125 -14.67 -18.01 4.05
C ILE A 125 -15.76 -18.84 4.76
N ARG A 126 -16.98 -18.33 4.82
CA ARG A 126 -18.12 -19.04 5.47
C ARG A 126 -18.41 -20.41 4.86
N THR A 127 -18.09 -20.62 3.57
CA THR A 127 -18.25 -21.94 2.92
C THR A 127 -17.27 -23.01 3.46
N GLY A 128 -16.16 -22.62 4.11
CA GLY A 128 -15.10 -23.53 4.53
C GLY A 128 -14.25 -24.10 3.39
N ALA A 129 -14.45 -23.60 2.15
CA ALA A 129 -13.72 -24.11 0.99
C ALA A 129 -12.22 -23.81 1.04
N ILE A 130 -11.85 -22.62 1.55
CA ILE A 130 -10.45 -22.23 1.74
C ILE A 130 -9.77 -23.19 2.71
N GLU A 131 -10.40 -23.44 3.84
CA GLU A 131 -9.88 -24.32 4.90
C GLU A 131 -9.73 -25.77 4.41
N SER A 132 -10.77 -26.28 3.73
CA SER A 132 -10.75 -27.62 3.15
C SER A 132 -9.68 -27.77 2.05
N GLY A 133 -9.54 -26.73 1.19
CA GLY A 133 -8.48 -26.66 0.18
C GLY A 133 -7.09 -26.61 0.78
N LEU A 134 -6.96 -25.87 1.89
CA LEU A 134 -5.75 -25.74 2.67
C LEU A 134 -5.28 -27.08 3.24
N ILE A 135 -6.18 -27.82 3.89
CA ILE A 135 -5.89 -29.16 4.41
C ILE A 135 -5.42 -30.08 3.28
N GLY A 136 -6.10 -30.01 2.12
CA GLY A 136 -5.71 -30.78 0.93
C GLY A 136 -4.30 -30.39 0.43
N LEU A 137 -3.98 -29.11 0.43
CA LEU A 137 -2.66 -28.62 0.03
C LEU A 137 -1.57 -29.04 1.02
N ILE A 138 -1.80 -28.90 2.32
CA ILE A 138 -0.87 -29.35 3.38
C ILE A 138 -0.56 -30.84 3.27
N ARG A 139 -1.59 -31.67 3.04
CA ARG A 139 -1.42 -33.12 2.87
C ARG A 139 -0.55 -33.47 1.65
N LYS A 140 -0.71 -32.72 0.54
CA LYS A 140 0.08 -32.92 -0.70
C LYS A 140 1.47 -32.27 -0.65
N ALA A 141 1.62 -31.15 0.07
CA ALA A 141 2.85 -30.37 0.12
C ALA A 141 3.81 -30.78 1.25
N LYS A 142 3.58 -31.91 1.93
CA LYS A 142 4.50 -32.39 2.99
C LYS A 142 5.95 -32.37 2.48
N GLY A 143 6.75 -31.42 2.98
CA GLY A 143 8.17 -31.23 2.62
C GLY A 143 8.44 -30.12 1.59
N ALA A 144 7.43 -29.57 0.91
CA ALA A 144 7.58 -28.50 -0.09
C ALA A 144 7.07 -27.13 0.40
N GLU A 145 6.61 -27.01 1.66
CA GLU A 145 6.05 -25.77 2.21
C GLU A 145 7.00 -24.57 2.11
N LYS A 146 8.32 -24.84 2.17
CA LYS A 146 9.36 -23.81 2.01
C LYS A 146 9.37 -23.18 0.62
N LEU A 147 8.93 -23.88 -0.43
CA LEU A 147 8.89 -23.39 -1.81
C LEU A 147 7.71 -22.47 -2.06
N LEU A 148 6.64 -22.54 -1.25
CA LEU A 148 5.48 -21.63 -1.38
C LEU A 148 5.89 -20.17 -1.18
N ILE A 149 6.80 -19.90 -0.23
CA ILE A 149 7.23 -18.54 0.10
C ILE A 149 7.88 -17.85 -1.10
N PRO A 150 8.97 -18.39 -1.71
CA PRO A 150 9.60 -17.72 -2.84
C PRO A 150 8.72 -17.69 -4.09
N ILE A 151 7.90 -18.72 -4.34
CA ILE A 151 6.99 -18.74 -5.49
C ILE A 151 5.96 -17.62 -5.35
N LEU A 152 5.27 -17.51 -4.22
CA LEU A 152 4.29 -16.46 -3.97
C LEU A 152 4.95 -15.08 -3.96
N PHE A 153 6.11 -14.94 -3.31
CA PHE A 153 6.83 -13.67 -3.28
C PHE A 153 7.14 -13.14 -4.69
N VAL A 154 7.65 -14.01 -5.58
CA VAL A 154 7.95 -13.64 -6.97
C VAL A 154 6.68 -13.32 -7.74
N LEU A 155 5.60 -14.10 -7.56
CA LEU A 155 4.31 -13.85 -8.24
C LEU A 155 3.70 -12.50 -7.84
N PHE A 156 3.66 -12.17 -6.55
CA PHE A 156 3.13 -10.89 -6.08
C PHE A 156 4.04 -9.72 -6.46
N SER A 157 5.36 -9.91 -6.40
CA SER A 157 6.30 -8.90 -6.88
C SER A 157 6.14 -8.65 -8.38
N LEU A 158 5.93 -9.70 -9.16
CA LEU A 158 5.64 -9.57 -10.59
C LEU A 158 4.32 -8.81 -10.83
N GLY A 159 3.28 -9.09 -10.04
CA GLY A 159 2.01 -8.35 -10.08
C GLY A 159 2.20 -6.85 -9.87
N GLY A 160 2.96 -6.46 -8.85
CA GLY A 160 3.32 -5.07 -8.60
C GLY A 160 4.11 -4.43 -9.75
N ALA A 161 5.07 -5.17 -10.34
CA ALA A 161 5.95 -4.67 -11.38
C ALA A 161 5.28 -4.54 -12.76
N VAL A 162 4.30 -5.38 -13.07
CA VAL A 162 3.69 -5.45 -14.41
C VAL A 162 2.45 -4.58 -14.51
N PHE A 163 1.52 -4.72 -13.57
CA PHE A 163 0.23 -4.03 -13.64
C PHE A 163 -0.10 -3.15 -12.42
N GLY A 164 0.87 -2.99 -11.52
CA GLY A 164 0.71 -2.07 -10.40
C GLY A 164 -0.21 -2.57 -9.30
N MET A 165 -0.23 -3.91 -9.06
CA MET A 165 -1.00 -4.50 -7.97
C MET A 165 -0.73 -3.76 -6.65
N GLY A 166 -1.77 -3.39 -5.96
CA GLY A 166 -1.74 -2.71 -4.66
C GLY A 166 -2.78 -3.32 -3.72
N GLU A 167 -3.96 -2.75 -3.68
CA GLU A 167 -5.11 -3.18 -2.88
C GLU A 167 -5.58 -4.59 -3.23
N GLU A 168 -5.37 -5.02 -4.46
CA GLU A 168 -5.71 -6.37 -4.94
C GLU A 168 -4.92 -7.48 -4.23
N ALA A 169 -3.83 -7.14 -3.53
CA ALA A 169 -3.11 -8.09 -2.68
C ALA A 169 -3.87 -8.46 -1.39
N LEU A 170 -4.79 -7.61 -0.92
CA LEU A 170 -5.54 -7.78 0.33
C LEU A 170 -6.35 -9.08 0.39
N PRO A 171 -7.13 -9.44 -0.64
CA PRO A 171 -7.84 -10.71 -0.68
C PRO A 171 -6.94 -11.94 -0.48
N PHE A 172 -5.76 -11.89 -1.08
CA PHE A 172 -4.79 -13.00 -0.93
C PHE A 172 -4.19 -13.06 0.47
N THR A 173 -4.02 -11.92 1.13
CA THR A 173 -3.59 -11.88 2.54
C THR A 173 -4.61 -12.58 3.43
N MET A 174 -5.93 -12.42 3.17
CA MET A 174 -7.01 -13.12 3.90
C MET A 174 -6.88 -14.65 3.80
N ILE A 175 -6.50 -15.15 2.63
CA ILE A 175 -6.32 -16.58 2.39
C ILE A 175 -5.01 -17.08 3.00
N LEU A 176 -3.93 -16.31 2.84
CA LEU A 176 -2.58 -16.78 3.19
C LEU A 176 -2.27 -16.69 4.68
N CYS A 177 -2.94 -15.80 5.46
CA CYS A 177 -2.75 -15.75 6.91
C CYS A 177 -3.08 -17.08 7.60
N PRO A 178 -4.30 -17.63 7.50
CA PRO A 178 -4.61 -18.93 8.10
C PRO A 178 -3.77 -20.06 7.50
N LEU A 179 -3.42 -19.98 6.21
CA LEU A 179 -2.56 -20.95 5.53
C LEU A 179 -1.18 -21.03 6.17
N PHE A 180 -0.46 -19.91 6.24
CA PHE A 180 0.89 -19.91 6.78
C PHE A 180 0.94 -20.28 8.26
N VAL A 181 -0.06 -19.87 9.05
CA VAL A 181 -0.19 -20.29 10.45
C VAL A 181 -0.42 -21.81 10.56
N ALA A 182 -1.26 -22.41 9.70
CA ALA A 182 -1.52 -23.84 9.71
C ALA A 182 -0.29 -24.69 9.34
N VAL A 183 0.56 -24.21 8.41
CA VAL A 183 1.82 -24.90 8.05
C VAL A 183 2.98 -24.58 8.99
N GLY A 184 2.72 -23.89 10.11
CA GLY A 184 3.69 -23.63 11.19
C GLY A 184 4.61 -22.43 10.94
N TYR A 185 4.15 -21.46 10.14
CA TYR A 185 4.70 -20.12 10.04
C TYR A 185 3.83 -19.13 10.84
N ASP A 186 3.83 -17.86 10.46
CA ASP A 186 3.03 -16.78 11.09
C ASP A 186 2.34 -15.90 10.04
N SER A 187 1.41 -15.05 10.50
CA SER A 187 0.71 -14.09 9.64
C SER A 187 1.63 -13.00 9.08
N VAL A 188 2.79 -12.74 9.72
CA VAL A 188 3.80 -11.81 9.19
C VAL A 188 4.30 -12.27 7.83
N ILE A 189 4.55 -13.58 7.65
CA ILE A 189 4.99 -14.14 6.36
C ILE A 189 3.90 -13.96 5.30
N ALA A 190 2.62 -14.07 5.65
CA ALA A 190 1.54 -13.80 4.70
C ALA A 190 1.62 -12.35 4.19
N VAL A 191 1.80 -11.36 5.08
CA VAL A 191 1.96 -9.95 4.70
C VAL A 191 3.24 -9.72 3.88
N LEU A 192 4.34 -10.39 4.22
CA LEU A 192 5.60 -10.28 3.48
C LEU A 192 5.47 -10.80 2.04
N VAL A 193 4.82 -11.94 1.83
CA VAL A 193 4.71 -12.55 0.50
C VAL A 193 3.62 -11.92 -0.37
N THR A 194 2.63 -11.25 0.23
CA THR A 194 1.60 -10.52 -0.50
C THR A 194 1.98 -9.04 -0.63
N TYR A 195 1.72 -8.26 0.39
CA TYR A 195 1.85 -6.81 0.38
C TYR A 195 3.30 -6.32 0.16
N VAL A 196 4.27 -6.84 0.96
CA VAL A 196 5.66 -6.38 0.83
C VAL A 196 6.26 -6.78 -0.51
N ALA A 197 5.98 -7.99 -0.99
CA ALA A 197 6.42 -8.43 -2.31
C ALA A 197 5.84 -7.55 -3.42
N THR A 198 4.54 -7.24 -3.34
CA THR A 198 3.84 -6.36 -4.29
C THR A 198 4.47 -4.96 -4.31
N GLN A 199 4.73 -4.36 -3.15
CA GLN A 199 5.36 -3.03 -3.06
C GLN A 199 6.81 -3.03 -3.56
N ILE A 200 7.57 -4.09 -3.34
CA ILE A 200 8.91 -4.25 -3.95
C ILE A 200 8.81 -4.28 -5.47
N GLY A 201 7.84 -5.03 -6.01
CA GLY A 201 7.57 -5.06 -7.44
C GLY A 201 7.16 -3.70 -7.99
N PHE A 202 6.24 -3.01 -7.30
CA PHE A 202 5.74 -1.68 -7.65
C PHE A 202 6.89 -0.65 -7.73
N GLY A 203 7.77 -0.61 -6.72
CA GLY A 203 8.90 0.32 -6.66
C GLY A 203 10.03 0.02 -7.64
N SER A 204 10.12 -1.20 -8.13
CA SER A 204 11.14 -1.61 -9.11
C SER A 204 10.55 -1.96 -10.49
N SER A 205 9.35 -1.46 -10.76
CA SER A 205 8.58 -1.80 -11.94
C SER A 205 9.17 -1.27 -13.24
N TRP A 206 8.99 -2.04 -14.32
CA TRP A 206 9.43 -1.67 -15.68
C TRP A 206 8.28 -1.36 -16.64
N MET A 207 7.02 -1.69 -16.28
CA MET A 207 5.86 -1.47 -17.15
C MET A 207 4.57 -1.16 -16.40
N ASN A 208 4.64 -0.90 -15.08
CA ASN A 208 3.48 -0.50 -14.30
C ASN A 208 2.96 0.87 -14.77
N PRO A 209 1.72 0.95 -15.29
CA PRO A 209 1.17 2.20 -15.81
C PRO A 209 0.91 3.26 -14.73
N PHE A 210 0.71 2.85 -13.48
CA PHE A 210 0.35 3.73 -12.36
C PHE A 210 1.56 4.29 -11.58
N SER A 211 2.78 3.82 -11.90
CA SER A 211 4.03 4.28 -11.30
C SER A 211 4.99 4.75 -12.40
N VAL A 212 5.84 3.85 -12.94
CA VAL A 212 6.85 4.20 -13.93
C VAL A 212 6.25 4.85 -15.18
N GLY A 213 5.13 4.32 -15.70
CA GLY A 213 4.51 4.85 -16.92
C GLY A 213 4.05 6.29 -16.77
N ILE A 214 3.36 6.59 -15.67
CA ILE A 214 2.92 7.96 -15.35
C ILE A 214 4.11 8.88 -15.08
N ALA A 215 5.08 8.46 -14.28
CA ALA A 215 6.23 9.28 -13.93
C ALA A 215 7.06 9.63 -15.18
N GLN A 216 7.30 8.67 -16.06
CA GLN A 216 8.00 8.90 -17.34
C GLN A 216 7.20 9.81 -18.27
N GLY A 217 5.88 9.61 -18.38
CA GLY A 217 5.03 10.50 -19.17
C GLY A 217 5.07 11.94 -18.68
N ILE A 218 5.04 12.17 -17.34
CA ILE A 218 5.17 13.53 -16.77
C ILE A 218 6.58 14.08 -16.99
N ALA A 219 7.60 13.24 -16.85
CA ALA A 219 8.97 13.63 -17.07
C ALA A 219 9.29 13.94 -18.56
N GLY A 220 8.33 13.69 -19.47
CA GLY A 220 8.53 13.96 -20.90
C GLY A 220 9.55 13.02 -21.57
N ILE A 221 9.66 11.79 -21.09
CA ILE A 221 10.48 10.73 -21.66
C ILE A 221 9.59 9.57 -22.13
N ASP A 222 10.08 8.77 -23.06
CA ASP A 222 9.31 7.66 -23.63
C ASP A 222 8.83 6.71 -22.52
N VAL A 223 7.54 6.42 -22.52
CA VAL A 223 6.91 5.55 -21.53
C VAL A 223 7.46 4.13 -21.66
N PHE A 224 7.82 3.55 -20.53
CA PHE A 224 8.50 2.26 -20.39
C PHE A 224 9.91 2.19 -20.99
N SER A 225 10.51 3.35 -21.33
CA SER A 225 11.94 3.41 -21.68
C SER A 225 12.83 3.01 -20.50
N GLY A 226 14.04 2.54 -20.79
CA GLY A 226 14.94 2.05 -19.75
C GLY A 226 14.50 0.75 -19.09
N ALA A 227 13.51 0.01 -19.64
CA ALA A 227 12.97 -1.22 -19.07
C ALA A 227 14.03 -2.24 -18.65
N GLY A 228 15.15 -2.34 -19.40
CA GLY A 228 16.24 -3.26 -19.05
C GLY A 228 16.87 -2.97 -17.68
N PHE A 229 17.12 -1.69 -17.34
CA PHE A 229 17.60 -1.29 -16.02
C PHE A 229 16.57 -1.61 -14.93
N HIS A 230 15.31 -1.25 -15.16
CA HIS A 230 14.22 -1.54 -14.23
C HIS A 230 14.00 -3.05 -14.00
N MET A 231 14.15 -3.89 -15.05
CA MET A 231 14.07 -5.35 -14.90
C MET A 231 15.21 -5.89 -14.02
N VAL A 232 16.45 -5.40 -14.22
CA VAL A 232 17.56 -5.77 -13.34
C VAL A 232 17.31 -5.32 -11.91
N MET A 233 16.81 -4.09 -11.73
CA MET A 233 16.42 -3.55 -10.44
C MET A 233 15.34 -4.42 -9.77
N TRP A 234 14.32 -4.84 -10.51
CA TRP A 234 13.27 -5.73 -10.02
C TRP A 234 13.83 -7.09 -9.57
N VAL A 235 14.69 -7.72 -10.37
CA VAL A 235 15.32 -9.01 -10.00
C VAL A 235 16.11 -8.87 -8.71
N VAL A 236 16.91 -7.80 -8.59
CA VAL A 236 17.74 -7.56 -7.39
C VAL A 236 16.89 -7.34 -6.15
N PHE A 237 15.91 -6.44 -6.19
CA PHE A 237 15.06 -6.14 -5.03
C PHE A 237 14.13 -7.29 -4.68
N THR A 238 13.58 -8.01 -5.67
CA THR A 238 12.77 -9.21 -5.44
C THR A 238 13.60 -10.32 -4.80
N ALA A 239 14.80 -10.57 -5.29
CA ALA A 239 15.72 -11.56 -4.70
C ALA A 239 16.11 -11.18 -3.27
N LEU A 240 16.40 -9.89 -3.02
CA LEU A 240 16.73 -9.37 -1.70
C LEU A 240 15.56 -9.52 -0.73
N GLY A 241 14.36 -9.07 -1.10
CA GLY A 241 13.15 -9.16 -0.28
C GLY A 241 12.74 -10.61 -0.02
N CYS A 242 12.78 -11.46 -1.05
CA CYS A 242 12.52 -12.89 -0.92
C CYS A 242 13.54 -13.56 0.02
N GLY A 243 14.84 -13.26 -0.13
CA GLY A 243 15.89 -13.81 0.72
C GLY A 243 15.70 -13.42 2.19
N MET A 244 15.36 -12.15 2.47
CA MET A 244 15.08 -11.68 3.83
C MET A 244 13.84 -12.37 4.40
N THR A 245 12.77 -12.54 3.60
CA THR A 245 11.56 -13.25 3.99
C THR A 245 11.85 -14.73 4.29
N MET A 246 12.64 -15.41 3.46
CA MET A 246 13.06 -16.80 3.69
C MET A 246 13.92 -16.95 4.95
N PHE A 247 14.81 -15.97 5.21
CA PHE A 247 15.60 -15.94 6.43
C PHE A 247 14.72 -15.81 7.67
N TYR A 248 13.74 -14.91 7.64
CA TYR A 248 12.75 -14.77 8.70
C TYR A 248 11.92 -16.06 8.87
N ALA A 249 11.40 -16.62 7.78
CA ALA A 249 10.61 -17.85 7.78
C ALA A 249 11.39 -19.02 8.42
N SER A 250 12.68 -19.14 8.13
CA SER A 250 13.52 -20.19 8.71
C SER A 250 13.69 -20.06 10.23
N LYS A 251 13.69 -18.81 10.76
CA LYS A 251 13.72 -18.55 12.20
C LYS A 251 12.38 -18.86 12.86
N ILE A 252 11.27 -18.42 12.27
CA ILE A 252 9.92 -18.69 12.79
C ILE A 252 9.62 -20.18 12.84
N LYS A 253 10.01 -20.92 11.79
CA LYS A 253 9.81 -22.39 11.76
C LYS A 253 10.54 -23.10 12.90
N LYS A 254 11.70 -22.58 13.35
CA LYS A 254 12.46 -23.15 14.47
C LYS A 254 11.94 -22.68 15.84
N THR A 255 11.51 -21.43 15.94
CA THR A 255 11.12 -20.81 17.20
C THR A 255 9.92 -19.88 16.97
N PRO A 256 8.69 -20.43 16.86
CA PRO A 256 7.49 -19.63 16.55
C PRO A 256 7.22 -18.47 17.54
N THR A 257 7.63 -18.61 18.77
CA THR A 257 7.40 -17.64 19.85
C THR A 257 8.13 -16.30 19.68
N ILE A 258 9.11 -16.20 18.77
CA ILE A 258 9.80 -14.94 18.48
C ILE A 258 9.00 -14.06 17.50
N SER A 259 7.92 -14.58 16.90
CA SER A 259 7.04 -13.81 16.02
C SER A 259 6.40 -12.65 16.77
N ILE A 260 6.36 -11.47 16.14
CA ILE A 260 5.59 -10.34 16.64
C ILE A 260 4.09 -10.59 16.64
N ALA A 261 3.63 -11.52 15.80
CA ALA A 261 2.24 -11.92 15.67
C ALA A 261 1.89 -13.18 16.49
N TYR A 262 2.83 -13.78 17.25
CA TYR A 262 2.60 -15.08 17.90
C TYR A 262 1.32 -15.10 18.77
N LYS A 263 1.03 -14.02 19.50
CA LYS A 263 -0.16 -13.92 20.33
C LYS A 263 -1.44 -13.72 19.51
N THR A 264 -1.40 -12.86 18.51
CA THR A 264 -2.55 -12.54 17.67
C THR A 264 -2.87 -13.68 16.69
N ASP A 265 -1.89 -14.45 16.28
CA ASP A 265 -2.05 -15.68 15.48
C ASP A 265 -2.81 -16.79 16.22
N ALA A 266 -3.04 -16.65 17.53
CA ALA A 266 -3.96 -17.53 18.28
C ALA A 266 -5.35 -17.53 17.60
N TYR A 267 -5.80 -16.40 17.07
CA TYR A 267 -7.05 -16.31 16.30
C TYR A 267 -7.07 -17.30 15.13
N PHE A 268 -6.03 -17.36 14.32
CA PHE A 268 -5.94 -18.27 13.18
C PHE A 268 -5.72 -19.73 13.63
N ARG A 269 -4.96 -19.95 14.72
CA ARG A 269 -4.80 -21.31 15.29
C ARG A 269 -6.11 -21.87 15.79
N GLU A 270 -6.87 -21.09 16.57
CA GLU A 270 -8.19 -21.49 17.07
C GLU A 270 -9.20 -21.69 15.93
N GLN A 271 -9.13 -20.86 14.90
CA GLN A 271 -9.94 -21.02 13.70
C GLN A 271 -9.60 -22.34 13.01
N ASN A 272 -8.31 -22.64 12.81
CA ASN A 272 -7.82 -23.88 12.22
C ASN A 272 -8.16 -25.13 13.07
N GLU A 273 -8.15 -25.00 14.42
CA GLU A 273 -8.56 -26.07 15.34
C GLU A 273 -10.07 -26.33 15.30
N LYS A 274 -10.90 -25.28 15.26
CA LYS A 274 -12.37 -25.40 15.17
C LYS A 274 -12.82 -26.00 13.85
N THR A 275 -12.10 -25.75 12.77
CA THR A 275 -12.34 -26.35 11.45
C THR A 275 -11.89 -27.78 11.38
N GLY A 276 -11.28 -28.32 12.45
CA GLY A 276 -10.90 -29.72 12.59
C GLY A 276 -9.95 -30.16 11.47
N ILE A 277 -8.65 -30.18 11.77
CA ILE A 277 -7.72 -31.09 11.07
C ILE A 277 -8.17 -32.56 11.31
N ASP A 278 -9.30 -32.73 12.02
CA ASP A 278 -9.91 -34.04 12.28
C ASP A 278 -10.39 -34.69 10.98
N GLU A 279 -10.11 -35.95 10.90
CA GLU A 279 -10.20 -36.90 9.77
C GLU A 279 -11.58 -37.03 9.08
N GLY A 280 -12.56 -36.12 9.40
CA GLY A 280 -13.95 -36.22 8.99
C GLY A 280 -14.46 -35.18 7.99
N HIS A 281 -13.77 -34.08 7.71
CA HIS A 281 -14.26 -33.08 6.75
C HIS A 281 -13.96 -33.54 5.33
N SER A 282 -14.98 -34.09 4.65
CA SER A 282 -14.90 -34.51 3.27
C SER A 282 -14.73 -33.31 2.36
N PHE A 283 -13.55 -33.19 1.74
CA PHE A 283 -13.34 -32.27 0.62
C PHE A 283 -14.25 -32.67 -0.53
N GLY A 284 -15.43 -32.10 -0.60
CA GLY A 284 -16.48 -32.43 -1.54
C GLY A 284 -16.48 -31.55 -2.79
N LEU A 285 -17.33 -31.93 -3.75
CA LEU A 285 -17.49 -31.19 -5.00
C LEU A 285 -17.81 -29.70 -4.79
N GLY A 286 -18.63 -29.36 -3.78
CA GLY A 286 -18.94 -27.97 -3.46
C GLY A 286 -17.71 -27.12 -3.10
N HIS A 287 -16.78 -27.67 -2.30
CA HIS A 287 -15.53 -26.98 -1.97
C HIS A 287 -14.66 -26.77 -3.21
N ILE A 288 -14.58 -27.79 -4.09
CA ILE A 288 -13.84 -27.68 -5.36
C ILE A 288 -14.42 -26.59 -6.25
N LEU A 289 -15.75 -26.50 -6.37
CA LEU A 289 -16.42 -25.49 -7.19
C LEU A 289 -16.17 -24.07 -6.64
N VAL A 290 -16.20 -23.87 -5.32
CA VAL A 290 -15.86 -22.56 -4.72
C VAL A 290 -14.41 -22.18 -5.00
N LEU A 291 -13.45 -23.11 -4.86
CA LEU A 291 -12.04 -22.83 -5.18
C LEU A 291 -11.81 -22.60 -6.67
N LEU A 292 -12.53 -23.29 -7.55
CA LEU A 292 -12.50 -23.01 -8.99
C LEU A 292 -13.11 -21.63 -9.32
N THR A 293 -14.15 -21.21 -8.61
CA THR A 293 -14.72 -19.86 -8.74
C THR A 293 -13.68 -18.82 -8.36
N LEU A 294 -12.95 -19.00 -7.25
CA LEU A 294 -11.85 -18.13 -6.88
C LEU A 294 -10.76 -18.07 -7.96
N ALA A 295 -10.29 -19.25 -8.42
CA ALA A 295 -9.26 -19.32 -9.45
C ALA A 295 -9.69 -18.63 -10.76
N ALA A 296 -10.94 -18.85 -11.19
CA ALA A 296 -11.52 -18.23 -12.37
C ALA A 296 -11.60 -16.70 -12.20
N THR A 297 -12.00 -16.23 -11.02
CA THR A 297 -12.05 -14.79 -10.72
C THR A 297 -10.67 -14.15 -10.76
N VAL A 298 -9.65 -14.80 -10.18
CA VAL A 298 -8.27 -14.30 -10.22
C VAL A 298 -7.78 -14.19 -11.67
N VAL A 299 -8.02 -15.20 -12.49
CA VAL A 299 -7.67 -15.16 -13.93
C VAL A 299 -8.43 -14.03 -14.64
N TRP A 300 -9.71 -13.83 -14.31
CA TRP A 300 -10.53 -12.76 -14.89
C TRP A 300 -10.04 -11.37 -14.46
N VAL A 301 -9.65 -11.19 -13.19
CA VAL A 301 -9.01 -9.94 -12.71
C VAL A 301 -7.73 -9.64 -13.49
N ILE A 302 -6.80 -10.59 -13.57
CA ILE A 302 -5.53 -10.43 -14.29
C ILE A 302 -5.77 -10.08 -15.74
N TRP A 303 -6.65 -10.81 -16.43
CA TRP A 303 -7.02 -10.53 -17.82
C TRP A 303 -7.62 -9.13 -17.95
N GLY A 304 -8.56 -8.74 -17.08
CA GLY A 304 -9.23 -7.45 -17.11
C GLY A 304 -8.27 -6.28 -16.93
N VAL A 305 -7.37 -6.38 -15.95
CA VAL A 305 -6.34 -5.35 -15.71
C VAL A 305 -5.40 -5.22 -16.90
N MET A 306 -4.89 -6.35 -17.42
CA MET A 306 -3.89 -6.34 -18.50
C MET A 306 -4.44 -5.96 -19.87
N THR A 307 -5.70 -6.30 -20.19
CA THR A 307 -6.24 -6.14 -21.53
C THR A 307 -7.31 -5.07 -21.65
N GLN A 308 -8.05 -4.78 -20.58
CA GLN A 308 -9.17 -3.84 -20.58
C GLN A 308 -8.88 -2.59 -19.72
N GLY A 309 -7.78 -2.56 -18.97
CA GLY A 309 -7.45 -1.47 -18.07
C GLY A 309 -8.38 -1.39 -16.86
N TYR A 310 -8.93 -2.53 -16.41
CA TYR A 310 -9.77 -2.59 -15.20
C TYR A 310 -9.01 -2.09 -13.98
N TYR A 311 -9.71 -1.40 -13.12
CA TYR A 311 -9.20 -0.85 -11.87
C TYR A 311 -10.13 -1.22 -10.70
N MET A 312 -10.07 -0.51 -9.59
CA MET A 312 -10.76 -0.87 -8.34
C MET A 312 -12.27 -1.16 -8.52
N PRO A 313 -13.08 -0.38 -9.26
CA PRO A 313 -14.51 -0.64 -9.37
C PRO A 313 -14.83 -1.98 -10.04
N GLU A 314 -14.15 -2.28 -11.15
CA GLU A 314 -14.36 -3.53 -11.89
C GLU A 314 -13.85 -4.73 -11.10
N ILE A 315 -12.68 -4.60 -10.46
CA ILE A 315 -12.08 -5.67 -9.65
C ILE A 315 -12.96 -5.96 -8.43
N ALA A 316 -13.45 -4.93 -7.73
CA ALA A 316 -14.41 -5.10 -6.63
C ALA A 316 -15.66 -5.86 -7.08
N THR A 317 -16.20 -5.51 -8.27
CA THR A 317 -17.36 -6.16 -8.87
C THR A 317 -17.08 -7.62 -9.19
N GLN A 318 -15.90 -7.95 -9.73
CA GLN A 318 -15.49 -9.33 -10.01
C GLN A 318 -15.41 -10.16 -8.73
N PHE A 319 -14.82 -9.64 -7.67
CA PHE A 319 -14.80 -10.30 -6.36
C PHE A 319 -16.20 -10.41 -5.73
N PHE A 320 -17.06 -9.41 -5.91
CA PHE A 320 -18.44 -9.49 -5.44
C PHE A 320 -19.21 -10.63 -6.13
N ILE A 321 -19.08 -10.77 -7.46
CA ILE A 321 -19.66 -11.89 -8.22
C ILE A 321 -19.12 -13.22 -7.69
N MET A 322 -17.81 -13.33 -7.44
CA MET A 322 -17.19 -14.50 -6.82
C MET A 322 -17.84 -14.84 -5.47
N GLY A 323 -18.02 -13.84 -4.61
CA GLY A 323 -18.65 -14.02 -3.30
C GLY A 323 -20.08 -14.56 -3.41
N ILE A 324 -20.90 -13.97 -4.28
CA ILE A 324 -22.29 -14.43 -4.52
C ILE A 324 -22.31 -15.84 -5.07
N VAL A 325 -21.51 -16.16 -6.11
CA VAL A 325 -21.43 -17.50 -6.70
C VAL A 325 -20.98 -18.53 -5.65
N SER A 326 -19.94 -18.18 -4.86
CA SER A 326 -19.47 -19.04 -3.76
C SER A 326 -20.54 -19.27 -2.70
N GLY A 327 -21.30 -18.23 -2.35
CA GLY A 327 -22.42 -18.32 -1.41
C GLY A 327 -23.56 -19.21 -1.92
N VAL A 328 -23.92 -19.06 -3.20
CA VAL A 328 -24.95 -19.92 -3.83
C VAL A 328 -24.51 -21.40 -3.83
N ILE A 329 -23.24 -21.66 -4.23
CA ILE A 329 -22.66 -23.02 -4.15
C ILE A 329 -22.71 -23.53 -2.70
N GLY A 330 -22.32 -22.69 -1.72
CA GLY A 330 -22.33 -23.01 -0.30
C GLY A 330 -23.72 -23.46 0.19
N VAL A 331 -24.77 -22.76 -0.22
CA VAL A 331 -26.17 -23.09 0.14
C VAL A 331 -26.63 -24.37 -0.56
N ILE A 332 -26.37 -24.52 -1.87
CA ILE A 332 -26.78 -25.70 -2.66
C ILE A 332 -26.15 -26.98 -2.12
N PHE A 333 -24.84 -26.93 -1.84
CA PHE A 333 -24.07 -28.08 -1.35
C PHE A 333 -24.08 -28.20 0.19
N LYS A 334 -24.82 -27.29 0.89
CA LYS A 334 -24.90 -27.24 2.37
C LYS A 334 -23.53 -27.21 3.04
N LEU A 335 -22.58 -26.47 2.46
CA LEU A 335 -21.24 -26.35 3.01
C LEU A 335 -21.30 -25.64 4.38
N ASN A 336 -20.72 -26.23 5.41
CA ASN A 336 -20.79 -25.75 6.80
C ASN A 336 -22.22 -25.39 7.25
N ASP A 337 -23.23 -26.17 6.83
CA ASP A 337 -24.66 -25.92 7.11
C ASP A 337 -25.16 -24.54 6.66
N MET A 338 -24.55 -23.99 5.63
CA MET A 338 -24.84 -22.66 5.12
C MET A 338 -26.27 -22.51 4.60
N LYS A 339 -26.93 -21.43 5.02
CA LYS A 339 -28.27 -21.04 4.62
C LYS A 339 -28.23 -19.74 3.82
N LEU A 340 -29.33 -19.42 3.13
CA LEU A 340 -29.41 -18.23 2.28
C LEU A 340 -29.08 -16.93 3.05
N ASN A 341 -29.59 -16.79 4.28
CA ASN A 341 -29.33 -15.62 5.10
C ASN A 341 -27.87 -15.48 5.54
N ASP A 342 -27.11 -16.59 5.57
CA ASP A 342 -25.71 -16.56 5.94
C ASP A 342 -24.86 -15.84 4.90
N ILE A 343 -25.31 -15.77 3.62
CA ILE A 343 -24.66 -14.97 2.57
C ILE A 343 -24.62 -13.51 2.99
N ALA A 344 -25.79 -12.95 3.39
CA ALA A 344 -25.88 -11.54 3.80
C ALA A 344 -25.16 -11.27 5.12
N THR A 345 -25.22 -12.20 6.08
CA THR A 345 -24.54 -12.06 7.37
C THR A 345 -23.02 -12.09 7.20
N SER A 346 -22.52 -13.07 6.46
CA SER A 346 -21.09 -13.21 6.22
C SER A 346 -20.50 -12.05 5.38
N PHE A 347 -21.28 -11.50 4.44
CA PHE A 347 -20.91 -10.28 3.73
C PHE A 347 -20.71 -9.12 4.71
N LYS A 348 -21.68 -8.88 5.61
CA LYS A 348 -21.59 -7.81 6.62
C LYS A 348 -20.39 -8.00 7.55
N ASP A 349 -20.15 -9.22 8.00
CA ASP A 349 -19.04 -9.51 8.90
C ASP A 349 -17.69 -9.30 8.20
N GLY A 350 -17.52 -9.78 6.97
CA GLY A 350 -16.31 -9.57 6.19
C GLY A 350 -16.03 -8.09 5.85
N ALA A 351 -17.08 -7.33 5.51
CA ALA A 351 -16.96 -5.88 5.31
C ALA A 351 -16.57 -5.17 6.61
N LYS A 352 -17.16 -5.55 7.75
CA LYS A 352 -16.84 -4.98 9.07
C LYS A 352 -15.38 -5.16 9.46
N ASP A 353 -14.75 -6.27 9.12
CA ASP A 353 -13.35 -6.54 9.42
C ASP A 353 -12.40 -5.51 8.79
N LEU A 354 -12.79 -4.86 7.69
CA LEU A 354 -12.00 -3.86 6.97
C LEU A 354 -12.42 -2.41 7.23
N ILE A 355 -13.45 -2.14 8.06
CA ILE A 355 -13.86 -0.78 8.41
C ILE A 355 -12.69 0.03 9.01
N GLY A 356 -11.87 -0.59 9.86
CA GLY A 356 -10.71 0.07 10.45
C GLY A 356 -9.75 0.61 9.39
N ALA A 357 -9.43 -0.19 8.38
CA ALA A 357 -8.58 0.22 7.27
C ALA A 357 -9.25 1.33 6.42
N ALA A 358 -10.55 1.21 6.16
CA ALA A 358 -11.30 2.22 5.41
C ALA A 358 -11.28 3.60 6.11
N LEU A 359 -11.41 3.64 7.44
CA LEU A 359 -11.31 4.88 8.22
C LEU A 359 -9.91 5.48 8.16
N VAL A 360 -8.86 4.66 8.20
CA VAL A 360 -7.47 5.14 8.03
C VAL A 360 -7.27 5.78 6.66
N VAL A 361 -7.79 5.20 5.59
CA VAL A 361 -7.76 5.79 4.24
C VAL A 361 -8.44 7.17 4.23
N ALA A 362 -9.62 7.27 4.83
CA ALA A 362 -10.33 8.54 4.93
C ALA A 362 -9.51 9.60 5.67
N MET A 363 -8.93 9.25 6.82
CA MET A 363 -8.09 10.17 7.60
C MET A 363 -6.86 10.63 6.83
N ALA A 364 -6.19 9.70 6.11
CA ALA A 364 -5.01 10.01 5.31
C ALA A 364 -5.33 11.01 4.17
N GLN A 365 -6.43 10.80 3.46
CA GLN A 365 -6.89 11.75 2.43
C GLN A 365 -7.31 13.10 3.03
N GLY A 366 -7.81 13.10 4.25
CA GLY A 366 -8.11 14.33 4.99
C GLY A 366 -6.89 15.21 5.23
N ILE A 367 -5.68 14.65 5.35
CA ILE A 367 -4.42 15.43 5.45
C ILE A 367 -4.25 16.32 4.22
N MET A 368 -4.45 15.73 3.03
CA MET A 368 -4.34 16.45 1.77
C MET A 368 -5.36 17.60 1.68
N GLN A 369 -6.59 17.38 2.13
CA GLN A 369 -7.62 18.41 2.15
C GLN A 369 -7.25 19.58 3.06
N VAL A 370 -6.68 19.30 4.24
CA VAL A 370 -6.19 20.33 5.17
C VAL A 370 -5.07 21.18 4.55
N LEU A 371 -4.18 20.57 3.76
CA LEU A 371 -3.09 21.27 3.06
C LEU A 371 -3.54 22.03 1.80
N GLY A 372 -4.83 21.97 1.45
CA GLY A 372 -5.42 22.67 0.32
C GLY A 372 -5.64 21.83 -0.93
N GLY A 373 -5.42 20.51 -0.85
CA GLY A 373 -5.56 19.59 -1.98
C GLY A 373 -4.28 19.40 -2.78
N SER A 374 -4.40 18.67 -3.91
CA SER A 374 -3.28 18.29 -4.78
C SER A 374 -3.29 18.98 -6.15
N ASP A 375 -4.22 19.91 -6.40
CA ASP A 375 -4.30 20.62 -7.67
C ASP A 375 -3.19 21.67 -7.75
N PRO A 376 -2.25 21.59 -8.72
CA PRO A 376 -1.16 22.53 -8.84
C PRO A 376 -1.63 23.95 -9.24
N THR A 377 -2.81 24.09 -9.84
CA THR A 377 -3.34 25.38 -10.29
C THR A 377 -4.05 26.16 -9.19
N THR A 378 -4.40 25.49 -8.10
CA THR A 378 -5.02 26.13 -6.93
C THR A 378 -3.96 26.51 -5.89
N PRO A 379 -4.11 27.63 -5.17
CA PRO A 379 -3.17 28.01 -4.12
C PRO A 379 -3.17 27.01 -2.97
N THR A 380 -2.08 26.24 -2.82
CA THR A 380 -1.92 25.22 -1.77
C THR A 380 -0.59 25.38 -1.05
N VAL A 381 -0.53 24.89 0.19
CA VAL A 381 0.70 24.79 0.98
C VAL A 381 1.67 23.78 0.36
N ILE A 382 1.15 22.71 -0.26
CA ILE A 382 1.96 21.66 -0.92
C ILE A 382 2.76 22.26 -2.07
N ASN A 383 2.15 23.09 -2.91
CA ASN A 383 2.84 23.73 -4.03
C ASN A 383 4.04 24.57 -3.57
N THR A 384 3.89 25.28 -2.47
CA THR A 384 4.98 26.07 -1.87
C THR A 384 6.08 25.21 -1.27
N ILE A 385 5.72 24.11 -0.61
CA ILE A 385 6.70 23.15 -0.09
C ILE A 385 7.53 22.58 -1.25
N MET A 386 6.88 22.18 -2.34
CA MET A 386 7.54 21.64 -3.54
C MET A 386 8.51 22.66 -4.15
N TYR A 387 8.08 23.92 -4.30
CA TYR A 387 8.90 25.01 -4.81
C TYR A 387 10.15 25.26 -3.94
N ASN A 388 9.99 25.31 -2.62
CA ASN A 388 11.09 25.55 -1.70
C ASN A 388 12.12 24.41 -1.71
N ILE A 389 11.66 23.15 -1.85
CA ILE A 389 12.55 22.00 -1.97
C ILE A 389 13.31 22.03 -3.29
N SER A 390 12.65 22.36 -4.40
CA SER A 390 13.31 22.56 -5.68
C SER A 390 14.45 23.58 -5.58
N ASN A 391 14.20 24.73 -4.95
CA ASN A 391 15.22 25.74 -4.73
C ASN A 391 16.36 25.27 -3.81
N ALA A 392 16.04 24.52 -2.76
CA ALA A 392 17.06 24.00 -1.84
C ALA A 392 17.97 22.95 -2.48
N LEU A 393 17.48 22.23 -3.48
CA LEU A 393 18.28 21.27 -4.24
C LEU A 393 19.14 21.91 -5.33
N SER A 394 18.83 23.14 -5.72
CA SER A 394 19.64 23.87 -6.72
C SER A 394 21.07 24.12 -6.20
N GLY A 395 22.08 23.75 -6.99
CA GLY A 395 23.50 23.94 -6.67
C GLY A 395 24.21 22.79 -5.96
N VAL A 396 23.56 21.65 -5.70
CA VAL A 396 24.19 20.42 -5.20
C VAL A 396 24.73 19.57 -6.36
N SER A 397 25.73 18.70 -6.11
CA SER A 397 26.20 17.77 -7.15
C SER A 397 25.12 16.77 -7.56
N GLY A 398 25.08 16.35 -8.83
CA GLY A 398 24.03 15.48 -9.38
C GLY A 398 23.81 14.19 -8.59
N ALA A 399 24.88 13.52 -8.13
CA ALA A 399 24.75 12.31 -7.32
C ALA A 399 24.09 12.56 -5.96
N VAL A 400 24.46 13.67 -5.28
CA VAL A 400 23.84 14.06 -4.01
C VAL A 400 22.39 14.50 -4.25
N ALA A 401 22.14 15.26 -5.31
CA ALA A 401 20.81 15.69 -5.67
C ALA A 401 19.85 14.50 -5.94
N ALA A 402 20.29 13.49 -6.68
CA ALA A 402 19.50 12.29 -6.95
C ALA A 402 19.13 11.52 -5.65
N VAL A 403 20.08 11.41 -4.71
CA VAL A 403 19.79 10.81 -3.39
C VAL A 403 18.83 11.67 -2.58
N LEU A 404 18.99 13.00 -2.60
CA LEU A 404 18.07 13.92 -1.91
C LEU A 404 16.69 13.91 -2.52
N MET A 405 16.56 13.78 -3.87
CA MET A 405 15.28 13.56 -4.54
C MET A 405 14.61 12.28 -4.02
N TYR A 406 15.34 11.18 -3.90
CA TYR A 406 14.82 9.93 -3.36
C TYR A 406 14.33 10.08 -1.90
N LEU A 407 15.15 10.70 -1.04
CA LEU A 407 14.77 10.93 0.36
C LEU A 407 13.55 11.84 0.46
N PHE A 408 13.48 12.86 -0.39
CA PHE A 408 12.31 13.71 -0.49
C PHE A 408 11.07 12.92 -0.88
N GLN A 409 11.12 12.12 -1.95
CA GLN A 409 10.01 11.27 -2.38
C GLN A 409 9.56 10.33 -1.25
N SER A 410 10.51 9.76 -0.51
CA SER A 410 10.25 8.90 0.64
C SER A 410 9.51 9.60 1.77
N VAL A 411 9.86 10.86 2.08
CA VAL A 411 9.18 11.67 3.10
C VAL A 411 7.83 12.16 2.59
N PHE A 412 7.78 12.58 1.32
CA PHE A 412 6.56 13.11 0.72
C PHE A 412 5.46 12.05 0.62
N ASN A 413 5.81 10.80 0.39
CA ASN A 413 4.89 9.68 0.37
C ASN A 413 4.09 9.52 1.68
N PHE A 414 4.60 9.99 2.81
CA PHE A 414 3.84 9.99 4.06
C PHE A 414 2.56 10.84 3.98
N PHE A 415 2.58 11.90 3.17
CA PHE A 415 1.44 12.80 2.95
C PHE A 415 0.58 12.37 1.76
N VAL A 416 1.20 11.84 0.71
CA VAL A 416 0.54 11.49 -0.57
C VAL A 416 0.82 10.04 -0.91
N VAL A 417 0.11 9.13 -0.25
CA VAL A 417 0.27 7.67 -0.43
C VAL A 417 -0.48 7.23 -1.70
N SER A 418 0.03 7.59 -2.84
CA SER A 418 -0.53 7.22 -4.15
C SER A 418 0.53 7.41 -5.22
N GLY A 419 1.00 6.34 -5.84
CA GLY A 419 2.02 6.42 -6.89
C GLY A 419 1.65 7.41 -7.99
N THR A 420 0.42 7.33 -8.52
CA THR A 420 -0.09 8.28 -9.53
C THR A 420 -0.18 9.71 -8.99
N GLY A 421 -0.75 9.88 -7.79
CA GLY A 421 -0.92 11.20 -7.17
C GLY A 421 0.41 11.85 -6.83
N GLN A 422 1.33 11.08 -6.23
CA GLN A 422 2.67 11.57 -5.91
C GLN A 422 3.44 11.95 -7.18
N ALA A 423 3.42 11.12 -8.23
CA ALA A 423 4.03 11.44 -9.51
C ALA A 423 3.47 12.74 -10.11
N ALA A 424 2.15 12.91 -10.10
CA ALA A 424 1.48 14.10 -10.65
C ALA A 424 1.92 15.41 -9.96
N ILE A 425 2.21 15.37 -8.66
CA ILE A 425 2.65 16.55 -7.89
C ILE A 425 4.15 16.76 -7.99
N THR A 426 4.95 15.69 -7.89
CA THR A 426 6.40 15.81 -7.69
C THR A 426 7.19 15.81 -9.00
N MET A 427 6.80 14.97 -9.98
CA MET A 427 7.59 14.79 -11.20
C MET A 427 7.64 16.03 -12.14
N PRO A 428 6.58 16.86 -12.24
CA PRO A 428 6.66 18.10 -13.01
C PRO A 428 7.77 19.05 -12.54
N ILE A 429 8.18 18.93 -11.27
CA ILE A 429 9.24 19.74 -10.66
C ILE A 429 10.57 18.98 -10.66
N MET A 430 10.55 17.70 -10.27
CA MET A 430 11.76 16.89 -10.13
C MET A 430 12.43 16.58 -11.46
N ALA A 431 11.64 16.42 -12.55
CA ALA A 431 12.21 16.12 -13.86
C ALA A 431 13.00 17.31 -14.45
N PRO A 432 12.47 18.54 -14.55
CA PRO A 432 13.27 19.69 -14.96
C PRO A 432 14.45 19.98 -14.01
N LEU A 433 14.22 19.83 -12.70
CA LEU A 433 15.29 20.02 -11.71
C LEU A 433 16.44 19.01 -11.93
N SER A 434 16.15 17.77 -12.28
CA SER A 434 17.18 16.77 -12.57
C SER A 434 18.07 17.20 -13.73
N ASP A 435 17.50 17.77 -14.81
CA ASP A 435 18.26 18.31 -15.95
C ASP A 435 19.24 19.40 -15.52
N LEU A 436 18.78 20.35 -14.69
CA LEU A 436 19.59 21.46 -14.15
C LEU A 436 20.76 20.95 -13.30
N LEU A 437 20.61 19.81 -12.66
CA LEU A 437 21.61 19.21 -11.75
C LEU A 437 22.48 18.17 -12.45
N GLY A 438 22.35 18.02 -13.78
CA GLY A 438 23.09 17.03 -14.57
C GLY A 438 22.72 15.57 -14.24
N VAL A 439 21.50 15.35 -13.76
CA VAL A 439 20.92 14.02 -13.50
C VAL A 439 19.88 13.74 -14.59
N SER A 440 19.87 12.52 -15.13
CA SER A 440 18.88 12.16 -16.14
C SER A 440 17.47 12.13 -15.54
N ARG A 441 16.46 12.41 -16.36
CA ARG A 441 15.05 12.27 -15.95
C ARG A 441 14.68 10.83 -15.60
N GLN A 442 15.32 9.83 -16.21
CA GLN A 442 15.14 8.42 -15.85
C GLN A 442 15.58 8.15 -14.39
N THR A 443 16.74 8.71 -13.99
CA THR A 443 17.19 8.60 -12.59
C THR A 443 16.22 9.29 -11.63
N ALA A 444 15.64 10.43 -11.99
CA ALA A 444 14.59 11.09 -11.19
C ALA A 444 13.32 10.21 -11.07
N VAL A 445 12.95 9.49 -12.14
CA VAL A 445 11.85 8.51 -12.11
C VAL A 445 12.17 7.34 -11.17
N VAL A 446 13.40 6.81 -11.20
CA VAL A 446 13.83 5.75 -10.27
C VAL A 446 13.79 6.24 -8.82
N ALA A 447 14.23 7.48 -8.56
CA ALA A 447 14.18 8.07 -7.23
C ALA A 447 12.73 8.20 -6.72
N PHE A 448 11.80 8.58 -7.60
CA PHE A 448 10.37 8.60 -7.30
C PHE A 448 9.84 7.20 -6.99
N GLN A 449 10.03 6.21 -7.87
CA GLN A 449 9.49 4.87 -7.71
C GLN A 449 9.92 4.20 -6.40
N LEU A 450 11.23 4.24 -6.10
CA LEU A 450 11.78 3.63 -4.89
C LEU A 450 11.36 4.39 -3.63
N GLY A 451 11.23 5.72 -3.72
CA GLY A 451 10.81 6.55 -2.60
C GLY A 451 9.34 6.34 -2.23
N ASP A 452 8.45 6.28 -3.21
CA ASP A 452 7.03 5.97 -3.04
C ASP A 452 6.85 4.57 -2.44
N ALA A 453 7.24 3.53 -3.17
CA ALA A 453 6.87 2.16 -2.84
C ALA A 453 7.51 1.62 -1.55
N PHE A 454 8.80 1.94 -1.30
CA PHE A 454 9.46 1.37 -0.13
C PHE A 454 8.98 1.99 1.17
N THR A 455 8.60 3.26 1.17
CA THR A 455 8.04 3.87 2.36
C THR A 455 6.60 3.46 2.62
N ASN A 456 5.85 3.00 1.62
CA ASN A 456 4.54 2.37 1.80
C ASN A 456 4.59 1.18 2.76
N LEU A 457 5.76 0.52 2.89
CA LEU A 457 5.94 -0.62 3.80
C LEU A 457 5.80 -0.25 5.28
N ILE A 458 5.86 1.04 5.64
CA ILE A 458 5.82 1.49 7.03
C ILE A 458 4.85 2.65 7.28
N VAL A 459 4.48 3.43 6.26
CA VAL A 459 3.66 4.63 6.52
C VAL A 459 2.25 4.27 6.95
N PRO A 460 1.76 4.81 8.07
CA PRO A 460 0.45 4.47 8.62
C PRO A 460 -0.70 5.02 7.76
N THR A 461 -0.41 5.94 6.86
CA THR A 461 -1.36 6.51 5.89
C THR A 461 -1.61 5.60 4.69
N SER A 462 -0.85 4.51 4.53
CA SER A 462 -1.07 3.52 3.47
C SER A 462 -2.27 2.62 3.79
N GLY A 463 -3.35 2.79 3.02
CA GLY A 463 -4.55 1.95 3.13
C GLY A 463 -4.26 0.47 2.90
N CYS A 464 -3.42 0.16 1.90
CA CYS A 464 -2.97 -1.22 1.62
C CYS A 464 -2.20 -1.83 2.79
N LEU A 465 -1.27 -1.07 3.41
CA LEU A 465 -0.54 -1.55 4.58
C LEU A 465 -1.50 -1.84 5.73
N ILE A 466 -2.31 -0.84 6.09
CA ILE A 466 -3.21 -0.98 7.24
C ILE A 466 -4.27 -2.05 6.99
N GLY A 467 -4.76 -2.18 5.75
CA GLY A 467 -5.64 -3.28 5.35
C GLY A 467 -4.99 -4.65 5.52
N SER A 468 -3.75 -4.82 5.04
CA SER A 468 -3.00 -6.08 5.19
C SER A 468 -2.73 -6.42 6.66
N LEU A 469 -2.37 -5.42 7.48
CA LEU A 469 -2.12 -5.60 8.91
C LEU A 469 -3.40 -5.91 9.69
N ALA A 470 -4.53 -5.27 9.34
CA ALA A 470 -5.83 -5.56 9.95
C ALA A 470 -6.26 -7.01 9.69
N ILE A 471 -6.12 -7.48 8.45
CA ILE A 471 -6.37 -8.86 8.05
C ILE A 471 -5.48 -9.82 8.85
N ALA A 472 -4.19 -9.53 8.94
CA ALA A 472 -3.21 -10.34 9.64
C ALA A 472 -3.30 -10.23 11.18
N LYS A 473 -4.19 -9.37 11.71
CA LYS A 473 -4.34 -9.08 13.15
C LYS A 473 -3.01 -8.58 13.78
N ILE A 474 -2.24 -7.81 13.03
CA ILE A 474 -0.96 -7.23 13.47
C ILE A 474 -1.13 -5.75 13.73
N GLU A 475 -0.79 -5.30 14.94
CA GLU A 475 -0.74 -3.87 15.26
C GLU A 475 0.38 -3.17 14.48
N TRP A 476 0.11 -1.99 13.92
CA TRP A 476 1.10 -1.19 13.20
C TRP A 476 2.35 -0.90 14.05
N SER A 477 2.20 -0.66 15.35
CA SER A 477 3.31 -0.44 16.28
C SER A 477 4.28 -1.62 16.39
N ASN A 478 3.78 -2.85 16.30
CA ASN A 478 4.59 -4.06 16.28
C ASN A 478 5.21 -4.29 14.89
N TRP A 479 4.46 -3.97 13.84
CA TRP A 479 4.92 -4.06 12.47
C TRP A 479 6.14 -3.15 12.21
N ILE A 480 6.11 -1.89 12.62
CA ILE A 480 7.23 -0.96 12.41
C ILE A 480 8.50 -1.41 13.15
N LYS A 481 8.38 -1.97 14.36
CA LYS A 481 9.52 -2.55 15.10
C LYS A 481 10.15 -3.74 14.39
N PHE A 482 9.37 -4.48 13.63
CA PHE A 482 9.86 -5.57 12.80
C PHE A 482 10.46 -5.03 11.50
N MET A 483 9.73 -4.15 10.81
CA MET A 483 9.99 -3.78 9.43
C MET A 483 11.17 -2.80 9.27
N TRP A 484 11.56 -2.04 10.30
CA TRP A 484 12.58 -0.99 10.16
C TRP A 484 13.94 -1.50 9.66
N LYS A 485 14.34 -2.73 10.05
CA LYS A 485 15.59 -3.36 9.56
C LYS A 485 15.47 -3.79 8.11
N PHE A 486 14.31 -4.34 7.75
CA PHE A 486 14.01 -4.76 6.40
C PHE A 486 14.01 -3.54 5.46
N LEU A 487 13.29 -2.49 5.86
CA LEU A 487 13.27 -1.22 5.14
C LEU A 487 14.67 -0.59 5.03
N GLY A 488 15.46 -0.59 6.11
CA GLY A 488 16.83 -0.06 6.08
C GLY A 488 17.71 -0.71 5.00
N VAL A 489 17.59 -2.03 4.84
CA VAL A 489 18.31 -2.75 3.77
C VAL A 489 17.80 -2.33 2.39
N LEU A 490 16.47 -2.21 2.20
CA LEU A 490 15.89 -1.76 0.93
C LEU A 490 16.29 -0.31 0.60
N MET A 491 16.28 0.59 1.59
CA MET A 491 16.68 2.00 1.40
C MET A 491 18.17 2.13 1.03
N ILE A 492 19.06 1.37 1.65
CA ILE A 492 20.47 1.33 1.27
C ILE A 492 20.60 0.81 -0.17
N GLY A 493 19.88 -0.27 -0.51
CA GLY A 493 19.83 -0.77 -1.87
C GLY A 493 19.31 0.27 -2.87
N ALA A 494 18.28 1.04 -2.51
CA ALA A 494 17.75 2.13 -3.31
C ALA A 494 18.79 3.22 -3.57
N ILE A 495 19.50 3.68 -2.53
CA ILE A 495 20.59 4.67 -2.66
C ILE A 495 21.69 4.15 -3.58
N ILE A 496 22.12 2.90 -3.41
CA ILE A 496 23.13 2.28 -4.29
C ILE A 496 22.64 2.25 -5.74
N THR A 497 21.38 1.85 -5.96
CA THR A 497 20.76 1.79 -7.30
C THR A 497 20.74 3.17 -7.96
N ILE A 498 20.37 4.21 -7.22
CA ILE A 498 20.32 5.60 -7.70
C ILE A 498 21.75 6.09 -8.05
N LEU A 499 22.74 5.81 -7.20
CA LEU A 499 24.13 6.16 -7.47
C LEU A 499 24.69 5.43 -8.70
N ILE A 500 24.30 4.17 -8.90
CA ILE A 500 24.64 3.42 -10.13
C ILE A 500 23.96 4.08 -11.34
N ALA A 501 22.68 4.41 -11.27
CA ALA A 501 21.94 5.07 -12.34
C ALA A 501 22.61 6.40 -12.75
N VAL A 502 22.99 7.24 -11.78
CA VAL A 502 23.76 8.47 -12.05
C VAL A 502 25.12 8.15 -12.68
N GLY A 503 25.84 7.16 -12.15
CA GLY A 503 27.17 6.81 -12.62
C GLY A 503 27.25 6.28 -14.05
N ILE A 504 26.19 5.60 -14.53
CA ILE A 504 26.10 5.09 -15.90
C ILE A 504 25.36 6.05 -16.85
N GLY A 505 24.84 7.17 -16.35
CA GLY A 505 24.06 8.13 -17.13
C GLY A 505 22.69 7.60 -17.55
N PHE A 506 22.08 6.70 -16.73
CA PHE A 506 20.78 6.06 -16.99
C PHE A 506 19.67 7.06 -17.13
#